data_3b994d9bebbbe2a22a59f3f68e69081d
#
_entry.id   3b994d9bebbbe2a22a59f3f68e69081d
#
_cell.length_a   1.000
_cell.length_b   1.000
_cell.length_c   1.000
_cell.angle_alpha   90.00
_cell.angle_beta   90.00
_cell.angle_gamma   90.00
#
_symmetry.space_group_name_H-M   'P 1'
#
loop_
_entity.id
_entity.type
_entity.pdbx_description
1 polymer ?
#
loop_
_entity_poly.entity_id
_entity_poly.type
_entity_poly.pdbx_seq_one_letter_code
_entity_poly.pdbx_strand_id
1 'polypeptide(L)'
;TWIQLLGMVGLLGGLIFVGLEMRQSQRIAMAAQQADRFATITAGITPFYEIGVDWHSIAYLNRPDLSEQFSIGEASARNNYHLSLFLFENDYFQYTQGLMPDDVWAAKLQSLAFFYNQCNHRDLMDRRKLYFSSDLRDVIDSLPDNCAE
;
A
#
# COMPACT_ATOMS: atom_id res chain seq x y z
N THR A 1 -49.85 -14.74 17.47
CA THR A 1 -50.45 -13.39 17.50
C THR A 1 -49.57 -12.39 16.75
N TRP A 2 -50.13 -11.27 16.24
CA TRP A 2 -49.38 -10.21 15.50
C TRP A 2 -48.21 -9.62 16.29
N ILE A 3 -48.34 -9.57 17.63
CA ILE A 3 -47.26 -9.08 18.50
C ILE A 3 -46.03 -10.03 18.47
N GLN A 4 -46.25 -11.33 18.42
CA GLN A 4 -45.15 -12.30 18.31
C GLN A 4 -44.42 -12.20 16.97
N LEU A 5 -45.18 -12.00 15.89
CA LEU A 5 -44.61 -11.80 14.53
C LEU A 5 -43.76 -10.51 14.46
N LEU A 6 -44.27 -9.41 15.01
CA LEU A 6 -43.52 -8.15 15.08
C LEU A 6 -42.27 -8.28 15.94
N GLY A 7 -42.34 -9.02 17.07
CA GLY A 7 -41.20 -9.31 17.91
C GLY A 7 -40.10 -10.13 17.18
N MET A 8 -40.50 -11.16 16.41
CA MET A 8 -39.56 -11.98 15.63
C MET A 8 -38.92 -11.17 14.50
N VAL A 9 -39.66 -10.32 13.78
CA VAL A 9 -39.13 -9.45 12.73
C VAL A 9 -38.14 -8.43 13.31
N GLY A 10 -38.47 -7.86 14.48
CA GLY A 10 -37.58 -6.94 15.19
C GLY A 10 -36.26 -7.61 15.61
N LEU A 11 -36.32 -8.84 16.15
CA LEU A 11 -35.10 -9.61 16.49
C LEU A 11 -34.27 -9.96 15.28
N LEU A 12 -34.88 -10.41 14.19
CA LEU A 12 -34.16 -10.71 12.95
C LEU A 12 -33.52 -9.45 12.35
N GLY A 13 -34.23 -8.33 12.32
CA GLY A 13 -33.70 -7.04 11.86
C GLY A 13 -32.52 -6.59 12.72
N GLY A 14 -32.62 -6.74 14.04
CA GLY A 14 -31.52 -6.42 14.96
C GLY A 14 -30.30 -7.32 14.76
N LEU A 15 -30.46 -8.62 14.54
CA LEU A 15 -29.34 -9.54 14.24
C LEU A 15 -28.66 -9.22 12.91
N ILE A 16 -29.43 -8.86 11.86
CA ILE A 16 -28.87 -8.45 10.57
C ILE A 16 -28.09 -7.14 10.74
N PHE A 17 -28.63 -6.17 11.47
CA PHE A 17 -27.96 -4.91 11.74
C PHE A 17 -26.62 -5.12 12.45
N VAL A 18 -26.62 -5.89 13.55
CA VAL A 18 -25.38 -6.23 14.29
C VAL A 18 -24.39 -6.97 13.39
N GLY A 19 -24.84 -7.88 12.53
CA GLY A 19 -23.98 -8.58 11.57
C GLY A 19 -23.29 -7.62 10.57
N LEU A 20 -24.01 -6.61 10.09
CA LEU A 20 -23.45 -5.59 9.20
C LEU A 20 -22.45 -4.67 9.92
N GLU A 21 -22.79 -4.25 11.14
CA GLU A 21 -21.90 -3.46 12.01
C GLU A 21 -20.58 -4.20 12.30
N MET A 22 -20.67 -5.49 12.61
CA MET A 22 -19.47 -6.33 12.85
C MET A 22 -18.59 -6.43 11.60
N ARG A 23 -19.20 -6.60 10.42
CA ARG A 23 -18.43 -6.62 9.15
C ARG A 23 -17.71 -5.31 8.89
N GLN A 24 -18.36 -4.19 9.12
CA GLN A 24 -17.76 -2.87 8.97
C GLN A 24 -16.62 -2.67 9.97
N SER A 25 -16.82 -3.00 11.23
CA SER A 25 -15.79 -2.95 12.28
C SER A 25 -14.56 -3.80 11.92
N GLN A 26 -14.78 -5.01 11.40
CA GLN A 26 -13.68 -5.89 10.96
C GLN A 26 -12.86 -5.26 9.81
N ARG A 27 -13.52 -4.66 8.81
CA ARG A 27 -12.82 -3.97 7.71
C ARG A 27 -11.96 -2.81 8.22
N ILE A 28 -12.52 -2.00 9.11
CA ILE A 28 -11.80 -0.87 9.73
C ILE A 28 -10.60 -1.37 10.53
N ALA A 29 -10.76 -2.45 11.31
CA ALA A 29 -9.68 -3.04 12.08
C ALA A 29 -8.55 -3.59 11.20
N MET A 30 -8.88 -4.27 10.08
CA MET A 30 -7.88 -4.73 9.12
C MET A 30 -7.15 -3.57 8.46
N ALA A 31 -7.86 -2.51 8.10
CA ALA A 31 -7.27 -1.32 7.51
C ALA A 31 -6.35 -0.58 8.49
N ALA A 32 -6.73 -0.48 9.76
CA ALA A 32 -5.88 0.07 10.82
C ALA A 32 -4.59 -0.77 10.99
N GLN A 33 -4.71 -2.10 11.03
CA GLN A 33 -3.55 -2.99 11.12
C GLN A 33 -2.59 -2.81 9.93
N GLN A 34 -3.11 -2.63 8.71
CA GLN A 34 -2.28 -2.37 7.54
C GLN A 34 -1.58 -1.01 7.62
N ALA A 35 -2.28 0.01 8.11
CA ALA A 35 -1.68 1.33 8.34
C ALA A 35 -0.58 1.29 9.42
N ASP A 36 -0.75 0.52 10.49
CA ASP A 36 0.27 0.31 11.52
C ASP A 36 1.51 -0.40 10.96
N ARG A 37 1.32 -1.39 10.10
CA ARG A 37 2.43 -2.06 9.39
C ARG A 37 3.18 -1.09 8.49
N PHE A 38 2.48 -0.25 7.73
CA PHE A 38 3.08 0.81 6.93
C PHE A 38 3.90 1.76 7.80
N ALA A 39 3.35 2.24 8.91
CA ALA A 39 4.06 3.12 9.84
C ALA A 39 5.33 2.46 10.41
N THR A 40 5.27 1.18 10.77
CA THR A 40 6.42 0.40 11.26
C THR A 40 7.53 0.31 10.21
N ILE A 41 7.19 0.00 8.96
CA ILE A 41 8.16 -0.09 7.87
C ILE A 41 8.77 1.28 7.57
N THR A 42 7.96 2.33 7.54
CA THR A 42 8.42 3.70 7.32
C THR A 42 9.42 4.12 8.40
N ALA A 43 9.10 3.84 9.66
CA ALA A 43 10.01 4.10 10.78
C ALA A 43 11.35 3.32 10.64
N GLY A 44 11.32 2.11 10.08
CA GLY A 44 12.52 1.31 9.82
C GLY A 44 13.40 1.85 8.68
N ILE A 45 12.80 2.50 7.67
CA ILE A 45 13.54 3.07 6.52
C ILE A 45 14.07 4.48 6.83
N THR A 46 13.37 5.26 7.65
CA THR A 46 13.71 6.66 7.95
C THR A 46 15.17 6.87 8.39
N PRO A 47 15.78 6.04 9.27
CA PRO A 47 17.18 6.21 9.63
C PRO A 47 18.14 6.10 8.44
N PHE A 48 17.86 5.24 7.47
CA PHE A 48 18.68 5.10 6.26
C PHE A 48 18.59 6.33 5.36
N TYR A 49 17.41 6.95 5.32
CA TYR A 49 17.22 8.22 4.63
C TYR A 49 18.08 9.33 5.25
N GLU A 50 18.11 9.43 6.58
CA GLU A 50 18.83 10.45 7.32
C GLU A 50 20.35 10.35 7.17
N ILE A 51 20.90 9.13 7.13
CA ILE A 51 22.34 8.88 6.98
C ILE A 51 22.79 8.73 5.52
N GLY A 52 21.87 8.80 4.55
CA GLY A 52 22.16 8.69 3.14
C GLY A 52 22.64 7.31 2.70
N VAL A 53 22.20 6.25 3.35
CA VAL A 53 22.48 4.85 3.00
C VAL A 53 21.33 4.29 2.18
N ASP A 54 21.63 3.63 1.05
CA ASP A 54 20.61 2.99 0.21
C ASP A 54 20.05 1.74 0.89
N TRP A 55 18.84 1.84 1.41
CA TRP A 55 18.13 0.75 2.07
C TRP A 55 17.90 -0.46 1.14
N HIS A 56 17.68 -0.22 -0.16
CA HIS A 56 17.48 -1.28 -1.14
C HIS A 56 18.67 -2.24 -1.22
N SER A 57 19.89 -1.70 -1.27
CA SER A 57 21.12 -2.49 -1.32
C SER A 57 21.27 -3.42 -0.12
N ILE A 58 20.80 -2.98 1.05
CA ILE A 58 20.87 -3.75 2.29
C ILE A 58 19.71 -4.75 2.38
N ALA A 59 18.47 -4.27 2.26
CA ALA A 59 17.28 -5.06 2.56
C ALA A 59 16.91 -6.08 1.48
N TYR A 60 17.14 -5.74 0.19
CA TYR A 60 16.74 -6.59 -0.93
C TYR A 60 17.91 -7.32 -1.59
N LEU A 61 19.10 -6.72 -1.59
CA LEU A 61 20.25 -7.29 -2.28
C LEU A 61 21.25 -7.95 -1.31
N ASN A 62 21.15 -7.66 0.00
CA ASN A 62 22.13 -8.06 1.01
C ASN A 62 23.58 -7.66 0.61
N ARG A 63 23.72 -6.48 0.01
CA ARG A 63 24.96 -5.94 -0.54
C ARG A 63 25.19 -4.50 -0.04
N PRO A 64 25.61 -4.35 1.23
CA PRO A 64 25.87 -3.02 1.80
C PRO A 64 26.95 -2.23 1.02
N ASP A 65 27.90 -2.94 0.39
CA ASP A 65 28.94 -2.38 -0.47
C ASP A 65 28.37 -1.62 -1.68
N LEU A 66 27.19 -1.99 -2.19
CA LEU A 66 26.54 -1.29 -3.29
C LEU A 66 25.99 0.06 -2.84
N SER A 67 25.68 0.23 -1.57
CA SER A 67 25.18 1.51 -1.05
C SER A 67 26.24 2.62 -1.16
N GLU A 68 27.52 2.27 -1.10
CA GLU A 68 28.64 3.23 -1.25
C GLU A 68 28.77 3.79 -2.67
N GLN A 69 28.09 3.20 -3.65
CA GLN A 69 28.09 3.67 -5.04
C GLN A 69 27.13 4.85 -5.26
N PHE A 70 26.20 5.09 -4.32
CA PHE A 70 25.24 6.17 -4.40
C PHE A 70 25.69 7.38 -3.58
N SER A 71 25.53 8.56 -4.14
CA SER A 71 25.59 9.79 -3.35
C SER A 71 24.47 9.82 -2.30
N ILE A 72 24.63 10.63 -1.24
CA ILE A 72 23.60 10.82 -0.22
C ILE A 72 22.25 11.20 -0.85
N GLY A 73 22.28 12.07 -1.86
CA GLY A 73 21.07 12.51 -2.56
C GLY A 73 20.38 11.37 -3.32
N GLU A 74 21.16 10.53 -4.01
CA GLU A 74 20.63 9.37 -4.72
C GLU A 74 20.10 8.31 -3.77
N ALA A 75 20.82 7.97 -2.70
CA ALA A 75 20.37 7.04 -1.68
C ALA A 75 19.06 7.54 -1.03
N SER A 76 18.97 8.83 -0.72
CA SER A 76 17.75 9.45 -0.19
C SER A 76 16.58 9.37 -1.16
N ALA A 77 16.80 9.63 -2.45
CA ALA A 77 15.77 9.53 -3.49
C ALA A 77 15.26 8.08 -3.63
N ARG A 78 16.16 7.10 -3.65
CA ARG A 78 15.83 5.67 -3.70
C ARG A 78 15.06 5.20 -2.48
N ASN A 79 15.45 5.65 -1.29
CA ASN A 79 14.73 5.36 -0.05
C ASN A 79 13.32 5.96 -0.05
N ASN A 80 13.18 7.23 -0.49
CA ASN A 80 11.87 7.87 -0.64
C ASN A 80 10.98 7.14 -1.67
N TYR A 81 11.58 6.61 -2.74
CA TYR A 81 10.86 5.80 -3.71
C TYR A 81 10.26 4.54 -3.06
N HIS A 82 11.01 3.83 -2.24
CA HIS A 82 10.49 2.69 -1.47
C HIS A 82 9.36 3.08 -0.51
N LEU A 83 9.51 4.20 0.21
CA LEU A 83 8.44 4.70 1.09
C LEU A 83 7.16 4.96 0.31
N SER A 84 7.26 5.55 -0.88
CA SER A 84 6.12 5.78 -1.76
C SER A 84 5.47 4.47 -2.22
N LEU A 85 6.25 3.44 -2.56
CA LEU A 85 5.71 2.13 -2.93
C LEU A 85 4.96 1.44 -1.79
N PHE A 86 5.45 1.54 -0.55
CA PHE A 86 4.73 1.05 0.62
C PHE A 86 3.44 1.84 0.87
N LEU A 87 3.44 3.16 0.62
CA LEU A 87 2.25 3.98 0.71
C LEU A 87 1.20 3.55 -0.33
N PHE A 88 1.59 3.35 -1.59
CA PHE A 88 0.67 2.87 -2.63
C PHE A 88 0.11 1.48 -2.33
N GLU A 89 0.89 0.58 -1.76
CA GLU A 89 0.40 -0.73 -1.30
C GLU A 89 -0.67 -0.57 -0.21
N ASN A 90 -0.44 0.32 0.76
CA ASN A 90 -1.43 0.64 1.80
C ASN A 90 -2.68 1.31 1.21
N ASP A 91 -2.51 2.27 0.32
CA ASP A 91 -3.63 2.97 -0.35
C ASP A 91 -4.48 1.98 -1.17
N TYR A 92 -3.86 1.07 -1.90
CA TYR A 92 -4.56 0.01 -2.63
C TYR A 92 -5.35 -0.90 -1.69
N PHE A 93 -4.75 -1.30 -0.56
CA PHE A 93 -5.45 -2.10 0.43
C PHE A 93 -6.67 -1.36 0.99
N GLN A 94 -6.54 -0.08 1.36
CA GLN A 94 -7.67 0.74 1.82
C GLN A 94 -8.79 0.82 0.78
N TYR A 95 -8.43 1.01 -0.49
CA TYR A 95 -9.36 1.05 -1.60
C TYR A 95 -10.12 -0.27 -1.75
N THR A 96 -9.45 -1.41 -1.74
CA THR A 96 -10.07 -2.73 -1.86
C THR A 96 -10.99 -3.09 -0.70
N GLN A 97 -10.79 -2.48 0.47
CA GLN A 97 -11.69 -2.61 1.62
C GLN A 97 -12.90 -1.66 1.54
N GLY A 98 -13.00 -0.84 0.50
CA GLY A 98 -14.07 0.15 0.34
C GLY A 98 -13.96 1.33 1.33
N LEU A 99 -12.75 1.63 1.82
CA LEU A 99 -12.46 2.71 2.75
C LEU A 99 -11.88 3.96 2.05
N MET A 100 -11.68 3.89 0.74
CA MET A 100 -11.21 4.99 -0.08
C MET A 100 -12.21 5.22 -1.24
N PRO A 101 -12.68 6.44 -1.47
CA PRO A 101 -13.54 6.77 -2.61
C PRO A 101 -12.83 6.54 -3.96
N ASP A 102 -13.61 6.23 -5.00
CA ASP A 102 -13.08 5.93 -6.34
C ASP A 102 -12.29 7.09 -6.96
N ASP A 103 -12.73 8.33 -6.75
CA ASP A 103 -12.04 9.54 -7.25
C ASP A 103 -10.70 9.76 -6.56
N VAL A 104 -10.60 9.45 -5.26
CA VAL A 104 -9.34 9.50 -4.50
C VAL A 104 -8.39 8.41 -5.01
N TRP A 105 -8.89 7.18 -5.21
CA TRP A 105 -8.07 6.11 -5.78
C TRP A 105 -7.60 6.45 -7.19
N ALA A 106 -8.45 7.01 -8.04
CA ALA A 106 -8.06 7.44 -9.38
C ALA A 106 -6.91 8.45 -9.38
N ALA A 107 -6.90 9.40 -8.44
CA ALA A 107 -5.79 10.35 -8.26
C ALA A 107 -4.51 9.64 -7.77
N LYS A 108 -4.63 8.65 -6.87
CA LYS A 108 -3.50 7.83 -6.41
C LYS A 108 -2.93 6.99 -7.54
N LEU A 109 -3.77 6.43 -8.40
CA LEU A 109 -3.35 5.65 -9.56
C LEU A 109 -2.55 6.50 -10.56
N GLN A 110 -2.92 7.76 -10.78
CA GLN A 110 -2.12 8.70 -11.58
C GLN A 110 -0.74 8.94 -10.95
N SER A 111 -0.68 9.09 -9.63
CA SER A 111 0.59 9.22 -8.92
C SER A 111 1.43 7.95 -9.03
N LEU A 112 0.82 6.77 -8.92
CA LEU A 112 1.51 5.48 -9.12
C LEU A 112 2.07 5.37 -10.55
N ALA A 113 1.30 5.78 -11.58
CA ALA A 113 1.78 5.81 -12.96
C ALA A 113 2.98 6.75 -13.16
N PHE A 114 3.00 7.88 -12.47
CA PHE A 114 4.17 8.77 -12.45
C PHE A 114 5.40 8.09 -11.83
N PHE A 115 5.26 7.44 -10.68
CA PHE A 115 6.35 6.69 -10.04
C PHE A 115 6.81 5.52 -10.92
N TYR A 116 5.88 4.77 -11.52
CA TYR A 116 6.19 3.68 -12.44
C TYR A 116 7.06 4.12 -13.61
N ASN A 117 6.87 5.35 -14.09
CA ASN A 117 7.62 5.94 -15.21
C ASN A 117 8.87 6.74 -14.79
N GLN A 118 9.33 6.60 -13.54
CA GLN A 118 10.66 7.06 -13.14
C GLN A 118 11.71 6.02 -13.53
N CYS A 119 12.19 6.08 -14.77
CA CYS A 119 13.04 5.03 -15.36
C CYS A 119 14.35 4.77 -14.61
N ASN A 120 14.91 5.80 -13.95
CA ASN A 120 16.10 5.68 -13.10
C ASN A 120 15.87 4.90 -11.78
N HIS A 121 14.61 4.60 -11.43
CA HIS A 121 14.24 3.82 -10.25
C HIS A 121 13.51 2.52 -10.63
N ARG A 122 13.55 2.11 -11.90
CA ARG A 122 12.85 0.91 -12.37
C ARG A 122 13.32 -0.35 -11.66
N ASP A 123 14.59 -0.45 -11.33
CA ASP A 123 15.17 -1.55 -10.57
C ASP A 123 14.47 -1.74 -9.20
N LEU A 124 14.12 -0.63 -8.53
CA LEU A 124 13.41 -0.64 -7.26
C LEU A 124 11.97 -1.14 -7.44
N MET A 125 11.27 -0.62 -8.47
CA MET A 125 9.91 -1.03 -8.80
C MET A 125 9.85 -2.53 -9.12
N ASP A 126 10.70 -3.01 -10.01
CA ASP A 126 10.71 -4.39 -10.48
C ASP A 126 10.98 -5.36 -9.33
N ARG A 127 11.91 -5.01 -8.44
CA ARG A 127 12.18 -5.82 -7.25
C ARG A 127 11.02 -5.78 -6.26
N ARG A 128 10.46 -4.59 -5.97
CA ARG A 128 9.38 -4.44 -5.00
C ARG A 128 8.07 -5.05 -5.48
N LYS A 129 7.79 -4.99 -6.77
CA LYS A 129 6.60 -5.55 -7.40
C LYS A 129 6.43 -7.04 -7.11
N LEU A 130 7.51 -7.80 -6.93
CA LEU A 130 7.47 -9.22 -6.58
C LEU A 130 6.79 -9.51 -5.23
N TYR A 131 6.74 -8.53 -4.36
CA TYR A 131 6.19 -8.64 -3.00
C TYR A 131 4.79 -8.02 -2.86
N PHE A 132 4.23 -7.46 -3.93
CA PHE A 132 2.85 -6.97 -3.95
C PHE A 132 1.85 -8.12 -4.13
N SER A 133 0.58 -7.88 -3.75
CA SER A 133 -0.51 -8.79 -4.09
C SER A 133 -0.63 -8.96 -5.61
N SER A 134 -1.18 -10.10 -6.07
CA SER A 134 -1.41 -10.34 -7.50
C SER A 134 -2.19 -9.20 -8.15
N ASP A 135 -3.28 -8.79 -7.50
CA ASP A 135 -4.19 -7.79 -8.04
C ASP A 135 -3.53 -6.40 -8.16
N LEU A 136 -2.67 -6.00 -7.20
CA LEU A 136 -1.90 -4.76 -7.31
C LEU A 136 -0.83 -4.86 -8.41
N ARG A 137 -0.22 -6.03 -8.60
CA ARG A 137 0.71 -6.26 -9.71
C ARG A 137 0.00 -6.08 -11.06
N ASP A 138 -1.20 -6.64 -11.21
CA ASP A 138 -1.99 -6.51 -12.43
C ASP A 138 -2.35 -5.04 -12.72
N VAL A 139 -2.67 -4.27 -11.68
CA VAL A 139 -2.87 -2.81 -11.80
C VAL A 139 -1.60 -2.12 -12.32
N ILE A 140 -0.44 -2.42 -11.75
CA ILE A 140 0.85 -1.83 -12.18
C ILE A 140 1.19 -2.23 -13.60
N ASP A 141 0.99 -3.51 -13.97
CA ASP A 141 1.29 -4.04 -15.31
C ASP A 141 0.35 -3.49 -16.39
N SER A 142 -0.80 -2.95 -16.00
CA SER A 142 -1.72 -2.24 -16.91
C SER A 142 -1.34 -0.79 -17.17
N LEU A 143 -0.38 -0.22 -16.42
CA LEU A 143 0.04 1.17 -16.60
C LEU A 143 0.85 1.32 -17.89
N PRO A 144 0.72 2.47 -18.59
CA PRO A 144 1.58 2.78 -19.73
C PRO A 144 3.05 2.80 -19.29
N ASP A 145 3.91 2.05 -20.00
CA ASP A 145 5.35 2.01 -19.75
C ASP A 145 6.10 2.90 -20.74
N ASN A 146 6.60 4.04 -20.24
CA ASN A 146 7.37 4.99 -21.03
C ASN A 146 8.89 4.75 -20.92
N CYS A 147 9.33 3.70 -20.20
CA CYS A 147 10.73 3.35 -20.01
C CYS A 147 11.18 2.19 -20.91
N ALA A 148 10.29 1.61 -21.69
CA ALA A 148 10.52 0.41 -22.51
C ALA A 148 11.09 0.74 -23.91
N GLU A 149 11.74 1.93 -24.11
CA GLU A 149 12.40 2.28 -25.36
C GLU A 149 13.87 1.83 -25.41
#